data_76cbbeae8f00b7772c6ef1aa8ef92b44
#
_entry.id   76cbbeae8f00b7772c6ef1aa8ef92b44
#
_cell.length_a   1.000
_cell.length_b   1.000
_cell.length_c   1.000
_cell.angle_alpha   90.00
_cell.angle_beta   90.00
_cell.angle_gamma   90.00
#
_symmetry.space_group_name_H-M   'P 1'
#
loop_
_entity.id
_entity.type
_entity.pdbx_description
1 polymer ?
#
loop_
_entity_poly.entity_id
_entity_poly.type
_entity_poly.pdbx_seq_one_letter_code
_entity_poly.pdbx_strand_id
1 'polypeptide(L)'
;GALIGLVLALLGITLSEVTGEAAFDALGSIAIGLLLGVIAVVLAIEMKSLLIGEAATPADEQAIVDAIEADPHVDRLIHLRTQHLGPEELLVAAKVELDVDSIARLGTAIDGLERRIRHAVPSARVIYVEPDEYRLDAPDDDPG
;
A
#
# COMPACT_ATOMS: atom_id res chain seq x y z
N GLY A 1 -17.98 -5.64 16.19
CA GLY A 1 -18.60 -4.40 16.70
C GLY A 1 -20.05 -4.58 17.10
N ALA A 2 -20.93 -5.04 16.18
CA ALA A 2 -22.39 -5.07 16.39
C ALA A 2 -22.83 -5.91 17.60
N LEU A 3 -22.29 -7.12 17.78
CA LEU A 3 -22.63 -8.00 18.92
C LEU A 3 -22.24 -7.38 20.25
N ILE A 4 -21.08 -6.75 20.34
CA ILE A 4 -20.63 -6.10 21.58
C ILE A 4 -21.53 -4.92 21.90
N GLY A 5 -21.89 -4.11 20.90
CA GLY A 5 -22.82 -3.00 21.07
C GLY A 5 -24.20 -3.47 21.58
N LEU A 6 -24.71 -4.58 21.02
CA LEU A 6 -25.99 -5.15 21.46
C LEU A 6 -25.95 -5.63 22.90
N VAL A 7 -24.86 -6.31 23.32
CA VAL A 7 -24.69 -6.76 24.71
C VAL A 7 -24.61 -5.57 25.66
N LEU A 8 -23.87 -4.50 25.31
CA LEU A 8 -23.79 -3.28 26.11
C LEU A 8 -25.15 -2.60 26.25
N ALA A 9 -25.93 -2.52 25.17
CA ALA A 9 -27.27 -1.96 25.21
C ALA A 9 -28.19 -2.78 26.11
N LEU A 10 -28.19 -4.11 25.96
CA LEU A 10 -29.01 -4.99 26.78
C LEU A 10 -28.67 -4.89 28.26
N LEU A 11 -27.39 -4.83 28.62
CA LEU A 11 -26.92 -4.66 29.99
C LEU A 11 -27.37 -3.30 30.55
N GLY A 12 -27.19 -2.20 29.81
CA GLY A 12 -27.58 -0.87 30.25
C GLY A 12 -29.08 -0.78 30.55
N ILE A 13 -29.91 -1.27 29.63
CA ILE A 13 -31.37 -1.28 29.79
C ILE A 13 -31.78 -2.17 30.98
N THR A 14 -31.22 -3.39 31.06
CA THR A 14 -31.60 -4.34 32.12
C THR A 14 -31.21 -3.80 33.51
N LEU A 15 -30.01 -3.22 33.65
CA LEU A 15 -29.60 -2.61 34.91
C LEU A 15 -30.50 -1.40 35.28
N SER A 16 -30.84 -0.58 34.31
CA SER A 16 -31.73 0.58 34.53
C SER A 16 -33.11 0.14 35.04
N GLU A 17 -33.68 -0.91 34.43
CA GLU A 17 -34.97 -1.46 34.85
C GLU A 17 -34.95 -2.09 36.24
N VAL A 18 -33.88 -2.83 36.59
CA VAL A 18 -33.76 -3.54 37.89
C VAL A 18 -33.45 -2.57 39.01
N THR A 19 -32.62 -1.55 38.78
CA THR A 19 -32.20 -0.60 39.82
C THR A 19 -33.14 0.61 39.93
N GLY A 20 -33.93 0.90 38.89
CA GLY A 20 -34.74 2.10 38.77
C GLY A 20 -33.93 3.38 38.50
N GLU A 21 -32.62 3.24 38.19
CA GLU A 21 -31.71 4.36 37.93
C GLU A 21 -31.42 4.49 36.41
N ALA A 22 -31.87 5.57 35.81
CA ALA A 22 -31.63 5.87 34.41
C ALA A 22 -30.16 6.12 34.03
N ALA A 23 -29.29 6.28 35.04
CA ALA A 23 -27.86 6.46 34.86
C ALA A 23 -27.19 5.25 34.19
N PHE A 24 -27.67 4.04 34.41
CA PHE A 24 -27.11 2.83 33.78
C PHE A 24 -27.38 2.77 32.29
N ASP A 25 -28.53 3.23 31.82
CA ASP A 25 -28.85 3.33 30.40
C ASP A 25 -27.99 4.42 29.73
N ALA A 26 -27.79 5.56 30.37
CA ALA A 26 -26.91 6.61 29.90
C ALA A 26 -25.45 6.15 29.77
N LEU A 27 -24.95 5.40 30.76
CA LEU A 27 -23.59 4.83 30.72
C LEU A 27 -23.43 3.79 29.60
N GLY A 28 -24.46 2.95 29.40
CA GLY A 28 -24.50 2.01 28.27
C GLY A 28 -24.41 2.72 26.91
N SER A 29 -25.18 3.78 26.75
CA SER A 29 -25.17 4.61 25.55
C SER A 29 -23.82 5.28 25.28
N ILE A 30 -23.17 5.82 26.33
CA ILE A 30 -21.82 6.40 26.24
C ILE A 30 -20.79 5.32 25.84
N ALA A 31 -20.86 4.14 26.45
CA ALA A 31 -19.96 3.02 26.14
C ALA A 31 -20.10 2.57 24.67
N ILE A 32 -21.33 2.51 24.14
CA ILE A 32 -21.59 2.20 22.74
C ILE A 32 -21.02 3.30 21.84
N GLY A 33 -21.26 4.56 22.19
CA GLY A 33 -20.73 5.70 21.42
C GLY A 33 -19.19 5.69 21.33
N LEU A 34 -18.51 5.39 22.45
CA LEU A 34 -17.05 5.25 22.47
C LEU A 34 -16.58 4.07 21.61
N LEU A 35 -17.23 2.92 21.70
CA LEU A 35 -16.93 1.74 20.90
C LEU A 35 -17.05 2.06 19.40
N LEU A 36 -18.13 2.69 18.99
CA LEU A 36 -18.35 3.09 17.60
C LEU A 36 -17.32 4.12 17.14
N GLY A 37 -16.95 5.07 18.00
CA GLY A 37 -15.89 6.05 17.72
C GLY A 37 -14.54 5.38 17.46
N VAL A 38 -14.15 4.42 18.29
CA VAL A 38 -12.90 3.65 18.08
C VAL A 38 -12.95 2.88 16.76
N ILE A 39 -14.05 2.17 16.49
CA ILE A 39 -14.20 1.42 15.23
C ILE A 39 -14.13 2.37 14.03
N ALA A 40 -14.77 3.53 14.09
CA ALA A 40 -14.74 4.51 13.01
C ALA A 40 -13.32 5.03 12.74
N VAL A 41 -12.54 5.32 13.78
CA VAL A 41 -11.14 5.75 13.65
C VAL A 41 -10.28 4.65 13.04
N VAL A 42 -10.41 3.41 13.48
CA VAL A 42 -9.66 2.27 12.93
C VAL A 42 -9.99 2.11 11.44
N LEU A 43 -11.27 2.10 11.07
CA LEU A 43 -11.68 1.99 9.67
C LEU A 43 -11.20 3.17 8.83
N ALA A 44 -11.22 4.39 9.38
CA ALA A 44 -10.73 5.57 8.67
C ALA A 44 -9.22 5.49 8.37
N ILE A 45 -8.41 4.97 9.32
CA ILE A 45 -6.98 4.75 9.13
C ILE A 45 -6.75 3.69 8.05
N GLU A 46 -7.49 2.58 8.10
CA GLU A 46 -7.36 1.48 7.16
C GLU A 46 -7.79 1.89 5.74
N MET A 47 -8.86 2.66 5.62
CA MET A 47 -9.31 3.18 4.32
C MET A 47 -8.41 4.28 3.76
N LYS A 48 -7.72 5.06 4.61
CA LYS A 48 -6.78 6.08 4.16
C LYS A 48 -5.64 5.46 3.32
N SER A 49 -5.11 4.33 3.75
CA SER A 49 -4.04 3.61 3.06
C SER A 49 -4.44 3.19 1.64
N LEU A 50 -5.70 2.78 1.46
CA LEU A 50 -6.25 2.39 0.15
C LEU A 50 -6.56 3.57 -0.78
N LEU A 51 -6.84 4.77 -0.23
CA LEU A 51 -7.25 5.94 -1.01
C LEU A 51 -6.07 6.81 -1.47
N ILE A 52 -4.94 6.79 -0.76
CA ILE A 52 -3.79 7.68 -1.05
C ILE A 52 -2.76 6.98 -1.95
N GLY A 53 -2.93 5.67 -2.25
CA GLY A 53 -1.96 4.90 -3.04
C GLY A 53 -0.62 4.84 -2.32
N GLU A 54 -0.56 4.17 -1.17
CA GLU A 54 0.71 3.99 -0.44
C GLU A 54 1.79 3.40 -1.35
N ALA A 55 3.01 3.90 -1.20
CA ALA A 55 4.19 3.30 -1.80
C ALA A 55 4.41 1.87 -1.26
N ALA A 56 5.23 1.09 -1.94
CA ALA A 56 5.67 -0.21 -1.45
C ALA A 56 6.26 -0.11 -0.03
N THR A 57 6.20 -1.21 0.72
CA THR A 57 6.92 -1.25 2.00
C THR A 57 8.42 -1.07 1.77
N PRO A 58 9.20 -0.53 2.73
CA PRO A 58 10.65 -0.40 2.56
C PRO A 58 11.35 -1.73 2.22
N ALA A 59 10.82 -2.85 2.70
CA ALA A 59 11.33 -4.18 2.40
C ALA A 59 11.05 -4.60 0.94
N ASP A 60 9.84 -4.34 0.45
CA ASP A 60 9.48 -4.63 -0.94
C ASP A 60 10.20 -3.70 -1.90
N GLU A 61 10.33 -2.42 -1.56
CA GLU A 61 11.08 -1.44 -2.36
C GLU A 61 12.54 -1.87 -2.51
N GLN A 62 13.20 -2.26 -1.41
CA GLN A 62 14.57 -2.76 -1.46
C GLN A 62 14.69 -4.05 -2.29
N ALA A 63 13.73 -4.98 -2.16
CA ALA A 63 13.71 -6.21 -2.95
C ALA A 63 13.54 -5.92 -4.45
N ILE A 64 12.78 -4.89 -4.82
CA ILE A 64 12.65 -4.44 -6.21
C ILE A 64 13.96 -3.86 -6.70
N VAL A 65 14.60 -2.97 -5.93
CA VAL A 65 15.90 -2.38 -6.26
C VAL A 65 16.94 -3.48 -6.49
N ASP A 66 17.07 -4.41 -5.54
CA ASP A 66 18.03 -5.51 -5.62
C ASP A 66 17.76 -6.39 -6.87
N ALA A 67 16.50 -6.63 -7.20
CA ALA A 67 16.11 -7.41 -8.39
C ALA A 67 16.47 -6.70 -9.70
N ILE A 68 16.36 -5.36 -9.73
CA ILE A 68 16.72 -4.53 -10.89
C ILE A 68 18.23 -4.47 -11.05
N GLU A 69 18.97 -4.16 -9.99
CA GLU A 69 20.42 -4.03 -10.01
C GLU A 69 21.17 -5.37 -10.25
N ALA A 70 20.52 -6.49 -9.92
CA ALA A 70 21.06 -7.83 -10.22
C ALA A 70 20.88 -8.26 -11.68
N ASP A 71 20.16 -7.49 -12.52
CA ASP A 71 19.99 -7.84 -13.94
C ASP A 71 21.25 -7.46 -14.75
N PRO A 72 21.84 -8.40 -15.53
CA PRO A 72 23.07 -8.14 -16.26
C PRO A 72 22.94 -7.14 -17.40
N HIS A 73 21.72 -6.77 -17.80
CA HIS A 73 21.44 -5.77 -18.83
C HIS A 73 21.16 -4.39 -18.26
N VAL A 74 21.10 -4.24 -16.92
CA VAL A 74 20.86 -2.97 -16.27
C VAL A 74 22.18 -2.36 -15.84
N ASP A 75 22.53 -1.22 -16.44
CA ASP A 75 23.69 -0.43 -16.01
C ASP A 75 23.38 0.39 -14.77
N ARG A 76 22.14 0.91 -14.69
CA ARG A 76 21.71 1.77 -13.59
C ARG A 76 20.21 1.83 -13.44
N LEU A 77 19.73 1.84 -12.18
CA LEU A 77 18.41 2.29 -11.82
C LEU A 77 18.43 3.83 -11.67
N ILE A 78 17.70 4.55 -12.55
CA ILE A 78 17.65 6.00 -12.54
C ILE A 78 16.57 6.47 -11.56
N HIS A 79 15.38 5.84 -11.63
CA HIS A 79 14.23 6.25 -10.84
C HIS A 79 13.32 5.05 -10.54
N LEU A 80 12.75 5.01 -9.33
CA LEU A 80 11.77 4.01 -8.93
C LEU A 80 10.57 4.71 -8.28
N ARG A 81 9.37 4.38 -8.74
CA ARG A 81 8.12 4.77 -8.10
C ARG A 81 7.27 3.53 -7.92
N THR A 82 6.65 3.42 -6.77
CA THR A 82 5.75 2.31 -6.45
C THR A 82 4.45 2.86 -5.89
N GLN A 83 3.34 2.19 -6.19
CA GLN A 83 2.03 2.58 -5.69
C GLN A 83 1.13 1.36 -5.53
N HIS A 84 0.52 1.19 -4.36
CA HIS A 84 -0.53 0.20 -4.19
C HIS A 84 -1.80 0.62 -4.95
N LEU A 85 -2.27 -0.24 -5.86
CA LEU A 85 -3.55 -0.11 -6.57
C LEU A 85 -4.66 -0.86 -5.83
N GLY A 86 -4.29 -1.78 -4.95
CA GLY A 86 -5.18 -2.60 -4.15
C GLY A 86 -4.40 -3.38 -3.10
N PRO A 87 -5.08 -4.17 -2.26
CA PRO A 87 -4.45 -4.88 -1.13
C PRO A 87 -3.30 -5.83 -1.53
N GLU A 88 -3.38 -6.42 -2.74
CA GLU A 88 -2.39 -7.36 -3.27
C GLU A 88 -1.92 -6.96 -4.67
N GLU A 89 -2.04 -5.69 -5.02
CA GLU A 89 -1.68 -5.18 -6.33
C GLU A 89 -0.80 -3.93 -6.20
N LEU A 90 0.48 -4.09 -6.51
CA LEU A 90 1.48 -3.04 -6.52
C LEU A 90 1.82 -2.68 -7.96
N LEU A 91 1.74 -1.38 -8.27
CA LEU A 91 2.30 -0.78 -9.47
C LEU A 91 3.76 -0.45 -9.19
N VAL A 92 4.63 -0.82 -10.12
CA VAL A 92 6.07 -0.51 -10.14
C VAL A 92 6.36 0.23 -11.43
N ALA A 93 6.88 1.44 -11.33
CA ALA A 93 7.40 2.21 -12.46
C ALA A 93 8.90 2.43 -12.24
N ALA A 94 9.72 1.84 -13.09
CA ALA A 94 11.17 1.91 -13.01
C ALA A 94 11.74 2.55 -14.27
N LYS A 95 12.57 3.58 -14.08
CA LYS A 95 13.37 4.18 -15.13
C LYS A 95 14.79 3.64 -15.02
N VAL A 96 15.28 2.99 -16.06
CA VAL A 96 16.53 2.23 -16.04
C VAL A 96 17.39 2.54 -17.26
N GLU A 97 18.70 2.59 -17.06
CA GLU A 97 19.68 2.56 -18.13
C GLU A 97 20.00 1.11 -18.47
N LEU A 98 19.82 0.74 -19.75
CA LEU A 98 19.99 -0.63 -20.23
C LEU A 98 21.14 -0.70 -21.24
N ASP A 99 22.09 -1.63 -21.02
CA ASP A 99 23.13 -1.98 -21.99
C ASP A 99 22.57 -2.99 -23.02
N VAL A 100 21.93 -2.46 -24.04
CA VAL A 100 21.37 -3.26 -25.16
C VAL A 100 21.65 -2.61 -26.50
N ASP A 101 22.10 -3.39 -27.44
CA ASP A 101 22.56 -2.96 -28.78
C ASP A 101 21.47 -2.99 -29.86
N SER A 102 20.27 -3.46 -29.55
CA SER A 102 19.17 -3.55 -30.52
C SER A 102 17.78 -3.51 -29.87
N ILE A 103 16.80 -2.99 -30.62
CA ILE A 103 15.39 -2.93 -30.19
C ILE A 103 14.82 -4.32 -29.85
N ALA A 104 15.25 -5.36 -30.60
CA ALA A 104 14.78 -6.72 -30.34
C ALA A 104 15.28 -7.26 -29.00
N ARG A 105 16.50 -6.91 -28.59
CA ARG A 105 17.08 -7.27 -27.28
C ARG A 105 16.45 -6.44 -26.16
N LEU A 106 16.10 -5.18 -26.44
CA LEU A 106 15.44 -4.31 -25.47
C LEU A 106 14.15 -4.94 -24.94
N GLY A 107 13.26 -5.43 -25.82
CA GLY A 107 12.03 -6.12 -25.38
C GLY A 107 12.31 -7.34 -24.52
N THR A 108 13.31 -8.15 -24.89
CA THR A 108 13.67 -9.35 -24.12
C THR A 108 14.27 -8.99 -22.74
N ALA A 109 15.06 -7.92 -22.67
CA ALA A 109 15.62 -7.42 -21.42
C ALA A 109 14.52 -6.91 -20.48
N ILE A 110 13.57 -6.12 -21.01
CA ILE A 110 12.40 -5.64 -20.24
C ILE A 110 11.58 -6.81 -19.71
N ASP A 111 11.23 -7.78 -20.56
CA ASP A 111 10.47 -8.98 -20.14
C ASP A 111 11.22 -9.79 -19.06
N GLY A 112 12.54 -9.82 -19.14
CA GLY A 112 13.42 -10.46 -18.17
C GLY A 112 13.35 -9.75 -16.82
N LEU A 113 13.49 -8.44 -16.84
CA LEU A 113 13.46 -7.58 -15.67
C LEU A 113 12.10 -7.62 -14.96
N GLU A 114 11.00 -7.54 -15.71
CA GLU A 114 9.66 -7.68 -15.14
C GLU A 114 9.46 -9.02 -14.42
N ARG A 115 9.95 -10.12 -15.00
CA ARG A 115 9.87 -11.44 -14.35
C ARG A 115 10.67 -11.48 -13.05
N ARG A 116 11.86 -10.86 -12.99
CA ARG A 116 12.68 -10.78 -11.78
C ARG A 116 11.98 -9.99 -10.68
N ILE A 117 11.46 -8.81 -11.01
CA ILE A 117 10.70 -7.96 -10.08
C ILE A 117 9.49 -8.73 -9.54
N ARG A 118 8.71 -9.36 -10.41
CA ARG A 118 7.53 -10.15 -10.02
C ARG A 118 7.87 -11.38 -9.18
N HIS A 119 9.06 -11.95 -9.37
CA HIS A 119 9.53 -13.05 -8.54
C HIS A 119 9.97 -12.57 -7.15
N ALA A 120 10.64 -11.42 -7.07
CA ALA A 120 11.07 -10.82 -5.81
C ALA A 120 9.88 -10.32 -4.97
N VAL A 121 8.90 -9.67 -5.63
CA VAL A 121 7.71 -9.10 -4.99
C VAL A 121 6.47 -9.56 -5.76
N PRO A 122 5.78 -10.64 -5.33
CA PRO A 122 4.63 -11.21 -6.04
C PRO A 122 3.42 -10.28 -6.18
N SER A 123 3.30 -9.26 -5.31
CA SER A 123 2.28 -8.21 -5.40
C SER A 123 2.54 -7.21 -6.54
N ALA A 124 3.77 -7.14 -7.10
CA ALA A 124 4.11 -6.29 -8.24
C ALA A 124 3.48 -6.86 -9.53
N ARG A 125 2.19 -6.59 -9.72
CA ARG A 125 1.41 -7.10 -10.86
C ARG A 125 1.47 -6.20 -12.06
N VAL A 126 1.50 -4.88 -11.86
CA VAL A 126 1.60 -3.88 -12.91
C VAL A 126 3.01 -3.29 -12.86
N ILE A 127 3.80 -3.58 -13.90
CA ILE A 127 5.20 -3.15 -13.97
C ILE A 127 5.38 -2.39 -15.27
N TYR A 128 5.92 -1.18 -15.16
CA TYR A 128 6.36 -0.36 -16.29
C TYR A 128 7.85 -0.14 -16.17
N VAL A 129 8.58 -0.50 -17.22
CA VAL A 129 10.00 -0.24 -17.32
C VAL A 129 10.22 0.77 -18.44
N GLU A 130 10.76 1.94 -18.10
CA GLU A 130 11.12 2.99 -19.04
C GLU A 130 12.65 2.94 -19.25
N PRO A 131 13.13 2.52 -20.42
CA PRO A 131 14.54 2.62 -20.76
C PRO A 131 14.90 4.06 -21.06
N ASP A 132 15.96 4.58 -20.46
CA ASP A 132 16.48 5.93 -20.70
C ASP A 132 18.01 5.96 -20.54
N GLU A 133 18.65 7.02 -21.04
CA GLU A 133 20.06 7.30 -20.83
C GLU A 133 20.21 8.26 -19.61
N TYR A 134 21.08 7.91 -18.67
CA TYR A 134 21.37 8.80 -17.55
C TYR A 134 22.11 10.06 -18.02
N ARG A 135 21.49 11.22 -17.86
CA ARG A 135 22.07 12.54 -18.21
C ARG A 135 22.32 13.33 -16.93
N LEU A 136 23.59 13.69 -16.70
CA LEU A 136 23.99 14.51 -15.55
C LEU A 136 23.36 15.93 -15.54
N ASP A 137 22.92 16.42 -16.72
CA ASP A 137 22.37 17.77 -16.91
C ASP A 137 20.85 17.79 -17.12
N ALA A 138 20.15 16.68 -16.96
CA ALA A 138 18.69 16.67 -17.01
C ALA A 138 18.19 17.43 -15.76
N PRO A 139 17.34 18.47 -15.90
CA PRO A 139 16.67 19.05 -14.74
C PRO A 139 15.89 17.94 -14.06
N ASP A 140 16.02 17.85 -12.72
CA ASP A 140 15.19 16.97 -11.92
C ASP A 140 13.72 17.24 -12.28
N ASP A 141 13.15 16.43 -13.14
CA ASP A 141 11.70 16.38 -13.37
C ASP A 141 11.06 15.68 -12.15
N ASP A 142 11.24 16.30 -10.97
CA ASP A 142 10.45 15.98 -9.79
C ASP A 142 9.31 17.02 -9.71
N PRO A 143 8.12 16.70 -10.25
CA PRO A 143 6.93 17.44 -9.89
C PRO A 143 6.54 17.03 -8.48
N GLY A 144 6.91 17.89 -7.49
CA GLY A 144 6.61 17.74 -6.06
C GLY A 144 5.13 17.48 -5.72
#